data_d88dd248db5b3a0d7f46856eb48fcb8d
#
_entry.id   d88dd248db5b3a0d7f46856eb48fcb8d
#
_cell.length_a   1.000
_cell.length_b   1.000
_cell.length_c   1.000
_cell.angle_alpha   90.00
_cell.angle_beta   90.00
_cell.angle_gamma   90.00
#
_symmetry.space_group_name_H-M   'P 1'
#
loop_
_entity.id
_entity.type
_entity.pdbx_description
1 polymer ?
#
loop_
_entity_poly.entity_id
_entity_poly.type
_entity_poly.pdbx_seq_one_letter_code
_entity_poly.pdbx_strand_id
1 'polypeptide(L)'
;VYLNLENYEQPSGSSGYESKNWEKLQRTSAIGSISAFGGSMNNPPHRLYYGSSSGYIYRLDDAHKNDKAVQIKNNISTSGYVSGISVDPYNGNKIVVSYSNYEVKSIYYSINGGDSWTDVSGNLEETVNGSGAGPSVRDVYIFPLKTGYKYFAATSTGLYSTDKFDGSNTVWVQEGASTIGNVVVDMIAGRPADGYVAIATHGNGMYSANFGGGVLAVDEPDVLRTFELAENYPNPFNPSTQIPFTLNRAGIVSLKVFDIVGREVATLFHGDKQAGVHHVSWNGKDGSGNQMPSGMYLYQIESNGFVQSKKMQLLK
;
A
#
# COMPACT_ATOMS: atom_id res chain seq x y z
N VAL A 1 3.17 4.90 -19.42
CA VAL A 1 2.31 4.50 -18.31
C VAL A 1 0.88 4.83 -18.64
N TYR A 2 -0.03 3.93 -18.36
CA TYR A 2 -1.46 4.07 -18.59
C TYR A 2 -2.21 3.87 -17.27
N LEU A 3 -3.26 4.63 -17.07
CA LEU A 3 -4.14 4.56 -15.91
C LEU A 3 -5.52 4.10 -16.34
N ASN A 4 -6.11 3.11 -15.63
CA ASN A 4 -7.50 2.76 -15.80
C ASN A 4 -8.35 3.59 -14.83
N LEU A 5 -9.27 4.39 -15.35
CA LEU A 5 -10.07 5.35 -14.59
C LEU A 5 -11.43 4.82 -14.15
N GLU A 6 -11.87 3.68 -14.69
CA GLU A 6 -13.17 3.09 -14.35
C GLU A 6 -13.01 1.74 -13.65
N ASN A 7 -13.81 1.51 -12.62
CA ASN A 7 -13.86 0.25 -11.90
C ASN A 7 -14.30 -0.88 -12.83
N TYR A 8 -13.43 -1.83 -12.98
CA TYR A 8 -13.52 -3.20 -13.41
C TYR A 8 -14.91 -3.66 -13.92
N GLU A 9 -15.34 -3.20 -15.08
CA GLU A 9 -16.32 -3.90 -15.88
C GLU A 9 -15.58 -4.71 -16.95
N GLN A 10 -15.59 -6.03 -16.81
CA GLN A 10 -15.15 -6.91 -17.91
C GLN A 10 -16.12 -6.74 -19.07
N PRO A 11 -15.68 -6.37 -20.27
CA PRO A 11 -16.56 -6.38 -21.41
C PRO A 11 -16.93 -7.83 -21.75
N SER A 12 -18.20 -8.12 -21.67
CA SER A 12 -18.76 -9.39 -22.14
C SER A 12 -18.78 -9.42 -23.66
N GLY A 13 -17.91 -10.22 -24.28
CA GLY A 13 -18.09 -10.72 -25.63
C GLY A 13 -17.24 -10.11 -26.75
N SER A 14 -16.48 -10.98 -27.39
CA SER A 14 -15.94 -11.02 -28.77
C SER A 14 -14.95 -9.94 -29.26
N SER A 15 -13.74 -10.40 -29.54
CA SER A 15 -12.76 -9.96 -30.56
C SER A 15 -12.68 -8.48 -30.88
N GLY A 16 -11.77 -7.80 -30.22
CA GLY A 16 -11.41 -6.42 -30.47
C GLY A 16 -11.43 -5.61 -29.19
N TYR A 17 -10.55 -5.96 -28.24
CA TYR A 17 -10.46 -5.25 -26.96
C TYR A 17 -9.73 -3.92 -27.13
N GLU A 18 -10.43 -2.89 -27.57
CA GLU A 18 -10.06 -1.55 -27.15
C GLU A 18 -10.68 -1.32 -25.76
N SER A 19 -9.89 -1.45 -24.71
CA SER A 19 -10.30 -1.03 -23.38
C SER A 19 -10.45 0.50 -23.40
N LYS A 20 -11.68 0.97 -23.48
CA LYS A 20 -12.03 2.39 -23.63
C LYS A 20 -11.64 3.24 -22.41
N ASN A 21 -11.15 2.61 -21.33
CA ASN A 21 -10.94 3.23 -20.03
C ASN A 21 -9.46 3.44 -19.69
N TRP A 22 -8.56 3.30 -20.65
CA TRP A 22 -7.14 3.54 -20.46
C TRP A 22 -6.74 4.91 -21.01
N GLU A 23 -6.25 5.76 -20.11
CA GLU A 23 -5.65 7.03 -20.51
C GLU A 23 -4.13 6.98 -20.42
N LYS A 24 -3.48 7.50 -21.44
CA LYS A 24 -2.03 7.66 -21.42
C LYS A 24 -1.68 8.82 -20.48
N LEU A 25 -0.88 8.55 -19.47
CA LEU A 25 -0.30 9.58 -18.62
C LEU A 25 0.71 10.39 -19.42
N GLN A 26 0.33 11.59 -19.85
CA GLN A 26 1.04 12.40 -20.84
C GLN A 26 2.39 12.91 -20.35
N ARG A 27 2.61 12.95 -19.03
CA ARG A 27 3.80 13.57 -18.41
C ARG A 27 4.71 12.56 -17.71
N THR A 28 4.63 11.29 -18.13
CA THR A 28 5.45 10.19 -17.59
C THR A 28 6.57 9.82 -18.56
N SER A 29 7.42 10.78 -18.93
CA SER A 29 8.63 10.45 -19.69
C SER A 29 9.70 9.88 -18.76
N ALA A 30 10.45 8.91 -19.24
CA ALA A 30 11.60 8.35 -18.55
C ALA A 30 12.82 8.31 -19.46
N ILE A 31 14.00 8.45 -18.89
CA ILE A 31 15.25 8.15 -19.59
C ILE A 31 15.41 6.63 -19.57
N GLY A 32 15.39 6.01 -20.73
CA GLY A 32 15.33 4.56 -20.91
C GLY A 32 13.90 4.01 -20.90
N SER A 33 13.77 2.70 -20.97
CA SER A 33 12.48 2.00 -20.87
C SER A 33 12.03 1.90 -19.42
N ILE A 34 10.73 1.97 -19.15
CA ILE A 34 10.19 1.70 -17.81
C ILE A 34 10.39 0.22 -17.51
N SER A 35 11.04 -0.09 -16.38
CA SER A 35 11.45 -1.44 -16.00
C SER A 35 10.80 -1.93 -14.71
N ALA A 36 10.39 -1.03 -13.82
CA ALA A 36 9.72 -1.35 -12.57
C ALA A 36 8.72 -0.26 -12.20
N PHE A 37 7.67 -0.61 -11.46
CA PHE A 37 6.74 0.35 -10.89
C PHE A 37 6.16 -0.12 -9.57
N GLY A 38 5.72 0.83 -8.75
CA GLY A 38 5.00 0.59 -7.51
C GLY A 38 3.99 1.70 -7.26
N GLY A 39 2.83 1.35 -6.72
CA GLY A 39 1.76 2.31 -6.43
C GLY A 39 1.50 2.42 -4.94
N SER A 40 1.23 3.63 -4.48
CA SER A 40 0.79 3.92 -3.13
C SER A 40 -0.73 3.84 -3.04
N MET A 41 -1.23 3.03 -2.11
CA MET A 41 -2.66 2.93 -1.80
C MET A 41 -3.06 3.93 -0.70
N ASN A 42 -2.12 4.27 0.19
CA ASN A 42 -2.36 5.12 1.35
C ASN A 42 -1.19 6.08 1.58
N ASN A 43 -1.49 7.20 2.20
CA ASN A 43 -0.62 8.18 2.84
C ASN A 43 0.72 8.53 2.13
N PRO A 44 0.70 9.28 1.04
CA PRO A 44 -0.46 9.74 0.29
C PRO A 44 -1.00 8.67 -0.67
N PRO A 45 -2.29 8.62 -0.94
CA PRO A 45 -2.85 7.77 -1.97
C PRO A 45 -2.52 8.29 -3.38
N HIS A 46 -2.77 7.45 -4.39
CA HIS A 46 -2.64 7.81 -5.82
C HIS A 46 -1.25 8.21 -6.28
N ARG A 47 -0.21 7.93 -5.50
CA ARG A 47 1.17 8.15 -5.90
C ARG A 47 1.71 6.94 -6.64
N LEU A 48 2.35 7.18 -7.77
CA LEU A 48 2.99 6.16 -8.59
C LEU A 48 4.50 6.38 -8.62
N TYR A 49 5.25 5.32 -8.39
CA TYR A 49 6.70 5.28 -8.56
C TYR A 49 7.04 4.40 -9.74
N TYR A 50 8.01 4.81 -10.54
CA TYR A 50 8.50 3.97 -11.62
C TYR A 50 10.00 4.15 -11.82
N GLY A 51 10.66 3.04 -12.16
CA GLY A 51 12.08 2.95 -12.46
C GLY A 51 12.32 2.70 -13.93
N SER A 52 13.52 2.99 -14.38
CA SER A 52 13.91 2.77 -15.77
C SER A 52 15.12 1.86 -15.91
N SER A 53 15.27 1.29 -17.11
CA SER A 53 16.43 0.50 -17.50
C SER A 53 17.75 1.25 -17.47
N SER A 54 17.71 2.57 -17.38
CA SER A 54 18.87 3.45 -17.25
C SER A 54 19.13 3.92 -15.81
N GLY A 55 18.45 3.31 -14.83
CA GLY A 55 18.68 3.54 -13.40
C GLY A 55 18.03 4.79 -12.82
N TYR A 56 17.15 5.45 -13.53
CA TYR A 56 16.41 6.59 -13.03
C TYR A 56 15.13 6.16 -12.32
N ILE A 57 14.78 6.88 -11.27
CA ILE A 57 13.56 6.68 -10.49
C ILE A 57 12.73 7.95 -10.57
N TYR A 58 11.43 7.78 -10.74
CA TYR A 58 10.46 8.86 -10.88
C TYR A 58 9.30 8.66 -9.91
N ARG A 59 8.75 9.78 -9.45
CA ARG A 59 7.52 9.84 -8.65
C ARG A 59 6.49 10.69 -9.39
N LEU A 60 5.28 10.18 -9.47
CA LEU A 60 4.11 10.88 -9.96
C LEU A 60 3.13 11.00 -8.80
N ASP A 61 3.00 12.19 -8.25
CA ASP A 61 2.00 12.50 -7.24
C ASP A 61 0.64 12.68 -7.94
N ASP A 62 -0.45 12.31 -7.29
CA ASP A 62 -1.80 12.42 -7.86
C ASP A 62 -1.93 11.82 -9.30
N ALA A 63 -1.51 10.56 -9.48
CA ALA A 63 -1.52 9.90 -10.79
C ALA A 63 -2.88 9.99 -11.52
N HIS A 64 -3.99 10.01 -10.77
CA HIS A 64 -5.34 10.17 -11.30
C HIS A 64 -5.64 11.58 -11.90
N LYS A 65 -4.83 12.59 -11.60
CA LYS A 65 -4.94 13.94 -12.16
C LYS A 65 -3.97 14.19 -13.30
N ASN A 66 -3.20 13.17 -13.71
CA ASN A 66 -2.20 13.25 -14.76
C ASN A 66 -1.14 14.34 -14.53
N ASP A 67 -0.65 14.44 -13.29
CA ASP A 67 0.41 15.36 -12.90
C ASP A 67 1.76 15.03 -13.55
N LYS A 68 2.70 15.96 -13.49
CA LYS A 68 4.04 15.76 -14.03
C LYS A 68 4.87 14.90 -13.09
N ALA A 69 5.47 13.83 -13.61
CA ALA A 69 6.42 13.02 -12.87
C ALA A 69 7.70 13.79 -12.53
N VAL A 70 8.19 13.59 -11.33
CA VAL A 70 9.44 14.16 -10.81
C VAL A 70 10.49 13.06 -10.71
N GLN A 71 11.70 13.34 -11.20
CA GLN A 71 12.83 12.45 -10.98
C GLN A 71 13.30 12.56 -9.53
N ILE A 72 13.41 11.42 -8.86
CA ILE A 72 13.74 11.32 -7.43
C ILE A 72 15.02 10.51 -7.13
N LYS A 73 15.89 10.37 -8.11
CA LYS A 73 17.20 9.70 -7.94
C LYS A 73 18.25 10.61 -7.27
N ASN A 74 17.91 11.30 -6.19
CA ASN A 74 18.71 12.41 -5.67
C ASN A 74 20.12 12.01 -5.24
N ASN A 75 20.30 11.17 -4.24
CA ASN A 75 21.61 10.79 -3.71
C ASN A 75 22.01 9.32 -4.05
N ILE A 76 21.38 8.74 -5.07
CA ILE A 76 21.76 7.41 -5.58
C ILE A 76 22.83 7.58 -6.65
N SER A 77 24.03 7.09 -6.40
CA SER A 77 25.13 7.09 -7.36
C SER A 77 25.09 5.93 -8.36
N THR A 78 24.35 4.87 -8.03
CA THR A 78 24.21 3.69 -8.89
C THR A 78 23.62 4.05 -10.25
N SER A 79 24.23 3.55 -11.31
CA SER A 79 23.67 3.53 -12.67
C SER A 79 23.42 2.08 -13.05
N GLY A 80 22.21 1.76 -13.50
CA GLY A 80 21.89 0.38 -13.83
C GLY A 80 20.39 0.17 -13.98
N TYR A 81 19.99 -1.06 -14.16
CA TYR A 81 18.61 -1.45 -14.38
C TYR A 81 17.84 -1.47 -13.06
N VAL A 82 16.83 -0.62 -12.91
CA VAL A 82 15.89 -0.69 -11.78
C VAL A 82 15.03 -1.93 -11.95
N SER A 83 15.22 -2.92 -11.11
CA SER A 83 14.57 -4.24 -11.25
C SER A 83 13.28 -4.37 -10.44
N GLY A 84 13.18 -3.71 -9.28
CA GLY A 84 12.01 -3.76 -8.43
C GLY A 84 11.76 -2.43 -7.72
N ILE A 85 10.50 -2.15 -7.45
CA ILE A 85 10.04 -1.04 -6.60
C ILE A 85 8.91 -1.56 -5.72
N SER A 86 9.12 -1.54 -4.42
CA SER A 86 8.10 -1.86 -3.44
C SER A 86 7.73 -0.63 -2.63
N VAL A 87 6.44 -0.37 -2.53
CA VAL A 87 5.87 0.72 -1.73
C VAL A 87 5.15 0.11 -0.53
N ASP A 88 5.34 0.68 0.63
CA ASP A 88 4.62 0.26 1.83
C ASP A 88 3.10 0.49 1.62
N PRO A 89 2.27 -0.55 1.77
CA PRO A 89 0.83 -0.45 1.53
C PRO A 89 0.11 0.51 2.48
N TYR A 90 0.72 0.87 3.61
CA TYR A 90 0.16 1.79 4.62
C TYR A 90 0.82 3.16 4.61
N ASN A 91 2.02 3.30 4.03
CA ASN A 91 2.75 4.56 3.98
C ASN A 91 3.46 4.73 2.64
N GLY A 92 2.82 5.44 1.72
CA GLY A 92 3.33 5.70 0.38
C GLY A 92 4.64 6.49 0.31
N ASN A 93 5.16 7.00 1.44
CA ASN A 93 6.48 7.62 1.52
C ASN A 93 7.61 6.62 1.79
N LYS A 94 7.27 5.39 2.25
CA LYS A 94 8.24 4.32 2.46
C LYS A 94 8.37 3.47 1.20
N ILE A 95 9.58 3.43 0.64
CA ILE A 95 9.85 2.78 -0.63
C ILE A 95 11.18 2.05 -0.54
N VAL A 96 11.23 0.87 -1.12
CA VAL A 96 12.47 0.14 -1.41
C VAL A 96 12.60 -0.02 -2.91
N VAL A 97 13.79 0.22 -3.43
CA VAL A 97 14.11 0.01 -4.84
C VAL A 97 15.31 -0.91 -4.98
N SER A 98 15.32 -1.73 -6.02
CA SER A 98 16.43 -2.61 -6.34
C SER A 98 16.99 -2.35 -7.73
N TYR A 99 18.28 -2.65 -7.85
CA TYR A 99 19.06 -2.64 -9.08
C TYR A 99 19.63 -4.02 -9.33
N SER A 100 19.45 -4.56 -10.53
CA SER A 100 19.84 -5.94 -10.85
C SER A 100 21.27 -6.10 -11.43
N ASN A 101 22.02 -5.01 -11.56
CA ASN A 101 23.36 -5.05 -12.08
C ASN A 101 24.35 -5.58 -11.03
N TYR A 102 25.42 -6.22 -11.51
CA TYR A 102 26.60 -6.51 -10.69
C TYR A 102 27.48 -5.26 -10.53
N GLU A 103 28.34 -5.27 -9.53
CA GLU A 103 29.28 -4.18 -9.23
C GLU A 103 28.59 -2.84 -8.92
N VAL A 104 27.39 -2.89 -8.37
CA VAL A 104 26.62 -1.73 -7.95
C VAL A 104 25.96 -2.02 -6.62
N LYS A 105 25.68 -0.98 -5.84
CA LYS A 105 24.82 -1.10 -4.67
C LYS A 105 23.40 -1.43 -5.11
N SER A 106 22.87 -2.54 -4.60
CA SER A 106 21.68 -3.18 -5.15
C SER A 106 20.38 -2.70 -4.56
N ILE A 107 20.35 -2.21 -3.30
CA ILE A 107 19.09 -1.90 -2.62
C ILE A 107 19.17 -0.55 -1.93
N TYR A 108 18.16 0.30 -2.19
CA TYR A 108 18.01 1.60 -1.54
C TYR A 108 16.62 1.73 -0.91
N TYR A 109 16.56 2.41 0.24
CA TYR A 109 15.37 2.67 1.02
C TYR A 109 15.15 4.16 1.21
N SER A 110 13.89 4.61 1.08
CA SER A 110 13.45 5.96 1.39
C SER A 110 12.25 5.93 2.34
N ILE A 111 12.17 6.92 3.24
CA ILE A 111 11.01 7.13 4.14
C ILE A 111 10.27 8.45 3.84
N ASN A 112 10.74 9.20 2.86
CA ASN A 112 10.24 10.54 2.53
C ASN A 112 9.83 10.67 1.04
N GLY A 113 9.35 9.58 0.46
CA GLY A 113 8.84 9.61 -0.91
C GLY A 113 9.93 9.71 -1.99
N GLY A 114 11.17 9.34 -1.66
CA GLY A 114 12.31 9.39 -2.58
C GLY A 114 13.06 10.72 -2.58
N ASP A 115 12.75 11.64 -1.67
CA ASP A 115 13.51 12.90 -1.53
C ASP A 115 14.94 12.64 -1.04
N SER A 116 15.14 11.56 -0.28
CA SER A 116 16.46 11.01 0.05
C SER A 116 16.43 9.49 0.15
N TRP A 117 17.59 8.87 -0.06
CA TRP A 117 17.74 7.42 -0.08
C TRP A 117 18.88 6.98 0.83
N THR A 118 18.70 5.84 1.47
CA THR A 118 19.71 5.15 2.26
C THR A 118 20.05 3.84 1.56
N ASP A 119 21.34 3.59 1.37
CA ASP A 119 21.83 2.29 0.92
C ASP A 119 21.59 1.24 2.02
N VAL A 120 20.91 0.17 1.68
CA VAL A 120 20.57 -0.94 2.57
C VAL A 120 20.96 -2.30 1.96
N SER A 121 21.87 -2.29 0.99
CA SER A 121 22.38 -3.51 0.34
C SER A 121 23.07 -4.45 1.33
N GLY A 122 23.81 -3.88 2.28
CA GLY A 122 24.44 -4.62 3.38
C GLY A 122 25.31 -5.78 2.92
N ASN A 123 25.15 -6.92 3.56
CA ASN A 123 25.92 -8.15 3.27
C ASN A 123 25.48 -8.89 2.00
N LEU A 124 24.55 -8.36 1.21
CA LEU A 124 24.35 -8.86 -0.16
C LEU A 124 25.47 -8.40 -1.09
N GLU A 125 26.18 -7.33 -0.75
CA GLU A 125 27.35 -6.91 -1.50
C GLU A 125 28.61 -7.61 -0.98
N GLU A 126 29.51 -8.00 -1.89
CA GLU A 126 30.81 -8.55 -1.49
C GLU A 126 31.68 -7.49 -0.83
N THR A 127 31.59 -6.25 -1.31
CA THR A 127 32.29 -5.10 -0.74
C THR A 127 31.34 -3.96 -0.45
N VAL A 128 31.65 -3.15 0.57
CA VAL A 128 30.78 -2.02 1.05
C VAL A 128 30.50 -0.97 -0.03
N ASN A 129 31.36 -0.88 -1.04
CA ASN A 129 31.15 0.06 -2.16
C ASN A 129 30.26 -0.49 -3.28
N GLY A 130 29.81 -1.75 -3.17
CA GLY A 130 28.98 -2.44 -4.15
C GLY A 130 29.78 -3.12 -5.26
N SER A 131 31.12 -3.16 -5.18
CA SER A 131 31.92 -3.94 -6.13
C SER A 131 32.01 -5.41 -5.72
N GLY A 132 32.35 -6.27 -6.66
CA GLY A 132 32.50 -7.69 -6.43
C GLY A 132 31.37 -8.55 -6.95
N ALA A 133 31.30 -9.80 -6.49
CA ALA A 133 30.43 -10.85 -7.00
C ALA A 133 29.15 -11.05 -6.15
N GLY A 134 28.61 -10.01 -5.54
CA GLY A 134 27.33 -10.06 -4.84
C GLY A 134 26.17 -10.52 -5.77
N PRO A 135 25.08 -11.09 -5.23
CA PRO A 135 23.99 -11.57 -6.06
C PRO A 135 23.26 -10.42 -6.77
N SER A 136 22.84 -10.65 -8.00
CA SER A 136 21.94 -9.72 -8.69
C SER A 136 20.58 -9.71 -7.99
N VAL A 137 20.13 -8.54 -7.53
CA VAL A 137 18.80 -8.35 -6.91
C VAL A 137 17.76 -8.10 -8.00
N ARG A 138 16.73 -8.96 -8.07
CA ARG A 138 15.72 -8.95 -9.12
C ARG A 138 14.45 -8.25 -8.72
N ASP A 139 14.08 -8.40 -7.43
CA ASP A 139 12.88 -7.79 -6.88
C ASP A 139 13.04 -7.56 -5.38
N VAL A 140 12.27 -6.63 -4.84
CA VAL A 140 12.23 -6.30 -3.41
C VAL A 140 10.80 -6.14 -2.94
N TYR A 141 10.53 -6.48 -1.69
CA TYR A 141 9.18 -6.35 -1.14
C TYR A 141 9.19 -5.87 0.31
N ILE A 142 8.37 -4.86 0.61
CA ILE A 142 8.07 -4.39 1.97
C ILE A 142 6.87 -5.18 2.47
N PHE A 143 7.06 -5.97 3.50
CA PHE A 143 5.99 -6.75 4.11
C PHE A 143 5.74 -6.28 5.54
N PRO A 144 4.67 -5.51 5.77
CA PRO A 144 4.28 -5.10 7.12
C PRO A 144 3.78 -6.32 7.92
N LEU A 145 4.21 -6.40 9.17
CA LEU A 145 3.79 -7.38 10.17
C LEU A 145 2.91 -6.71 11.24
N LYS A 146 2.35 -7.48 12.16
CA LYS A 146 1.62 -6.93 13.33
C LYS A 146 2.51 -6.01 14.17
N THR A 147 3.79 -6.35 14.26
CA THR A 147 4.81 -5.56 14.95
C THR A 147 6.00 -5.41 14.04
N GLY A 148 6.17 -4.23 13.41
CA GLY A 148 7.30 -3.95 12.54
C GLY A 148 7.13 -4.41 11.09
N TYR A 149 8.24 -4.71 10.47
CA TYR A 149 8.31 -5.04 9.05
C TYR A 149 9.21 -6.24 8.81
N LYS A 150 8.95 -6.95 7.73
CA LYS A 150 9.91 -7.85 7.10
C LYS A 150 10.15 -7.36 5.67
N TYR A 151 11.39 -7.26 5.30
CA TYR A 151 11.80 -6.85 3.96
C TYR A 151 12.38 -8.06 3.25
N PHE A 152 12.01 -8.26 2.00
CA PHE A 152 12.49 -9.36 1.18
C PHE A 152 13.26 -8.86 -0.01
N ALA A 153 14.28 -9.62 -0.41
CA ALA A 153 15.06 -9.44 -1.62
C ALA A 153 15.10 -10.75 -2.40
N ALA A 154 14.54 -10.74 -3.60
CA ALA A 154 14.67 -11.82 -4.58
C ALA A 154 15.98 -11.66 -5.33
N THR A 155 16.81 -12.70 -5.35
CA THR A 155 18.14 -12.61 -5.91
C THR A 155 18.47 -13.76 -6.85
N SER A 156 19.59 -13.63 -7.55
CA SER A 156 20.13 -14.72 -8.38
C SER A 156 20.61 -15.94 -7.58
N THR A 157 20.68 -15.85 -6.25
CA THR A 157 21.19 -16.92 -5.38
C THR A 157 20.22 -17.32 -4.27
N GLY A 158 18.96 -16.92 -4.35
CA GLY A 158 17.91 -17.27 -3.38
C GLY A 158 17.06 -16.11 -2.96
N LEU A 159 16.18 -16.37 -1.99
CA LEU A 159 15.41 -15.37 -1.30
C LEU A 159 16.14 -14.96 -0.03
N TYR A 160 16.21 -13.66 0.22
CA TYR A 160 16.78 -13.10 1.45
C TYR A 160 15.77 -12.21 2.15
N SER A 161 15.90 -12.08 3.46
CA SER A 161 15.06 -11.16 4.23
C SER A 161 15.83 -10.45 5.35
N THR A 162 15.26 -9.33 5.81
CA THR A 162 15.70 -8.64 7.03
C THR A 162 14.49 -8.04 7.74
N ASP A 163 14.58 -7.90 9.06
CA ASP A 163 13.50 -7.28 9.86
C ASP A 163 13.72 -5.78 10.07
N LYS A 164 14.93 -5.28 9.80
CA LYS A 164 15.27 -3.86 9.91
C LYS A 164 16.39 -3.48 8.97
N PHE A 165 16.38 -2.21 8.57
CA PHE A 165 17.49 -1.60 7.88
C PHE A 165 18.46 -0.90 8.85
N ASP A 166 19.76 -1.03 8.58
CA ASP A 166 20.84 -0.38 9.33
C ASP A 166 21.87 0.22 8.35
N GLY A 167 21.38 0.93 7.35
CA GLY A 167 22.22 1.46 6.28
C GLY A 167 23.06 0.38 5.62
N SER A 168 24.30 0.66 5.33
CA SER A 168 25.25 -0.30 4.74
C SER A 168 25.60 -1.49 5.66
N ASN A 169 25.21 -1.47 6.93
CA ASN A 169 25.38 -2.58 7.87
C ASN A 169 24.15 -3.50 7.92
N THR A 170 23.16 -3.30 7.06
CA THR A 170 21.99 -4.16 6.98
C THR A 170 22.40 -5.63 6.79
N VAL A 171 21.83 -6.51 7.61
CA VAL A 171 22.09 -7.95 7.53
C VAL A 171 20.88 -8.63 6.89
N TRP A 172 21.12 -9.19 5.72
CA TRP A 172 20.17 -10.02 5.00
C TRP A 172 20.44 -11.49 5.29
N VAL A 173 19.40 -12.25 5.62
CA VAL A 173 19.48 -13.68 5.93
C VAL A 173 18.74 -14.46 4.86
N GLN A 174 19.36 -15.54 4.37
CA GLN A 174 18.72 -16.39 3.37
C GLN A 174 17.50 -17.10 3.96
N GLU A 175 16.37 -16.97 3.29
CA GLU A 175 15.13 -17.66 3.62
C GLU A 175 15.08 -19.05 2.93
N GLY A 176 14.61 -20.05 3.69
CA GLY A 176 14.36 -21.36 3.13
C GLY A 176 15.59 -22.02 2.49
N ALA A 177 16.79 -21.87 3.08
CA ALA A 177 18.05 -22.41 2.54
C ALA A 177 17.98 -23.91 2.19
N SER A 178 17.21 -24.69 2.93
CA SER A 178 16.97 -26.13 2.69
C SER A 178 15.76 -26.44 1.80
N THR A 179 14.87 -25.49 1.58
CA THR A 179 13.58 -25.68 0.88
C THR A 179 13.58 -25.00 -0.48
N ILE A 180 13.89 -23.70 -0.51
CA ILE A 180 14.02 -22.88 -1.71
C ILE A 180 15.41 -23.10 -2.31
N GLY A 181 16.45 -23.04 -1.48
CA GLY A 181 17.85 -23.22 -1.87
C GLY A 181 18.45 -22.04 -2.64
N ASN A 182 19.56 -22.29 -3.30
CA ASN A 182 20.29 -21.33 -4.10
C ASN A 182 19.75 -21.27 -5.55
N VAL A 183 18.48 -20.96 -5.69
CA VAL A 183 17.82 -20.80 -7.00
C VAL A 183 17.58 -19.33 -7.29
N VAL A 184 17.51 -19.00 -8.56
CA VAL A 184 17.12 -17.64 -8.95
C VAL A 184 15.67 -17.40 -8.53
N VAL A 185 15.42 -16.37 -7.74
CA VAL A 185 14.09 -15.88 -7.41
C VAL A 185 13.83 -14.62 -8.24
N ASP A 186 12.80 -14.65 -9.06
CA ASP A 186 12.51 -13.59 -10.01
C ASP A 186 11.51 -12.55 -9.49
N MET A 187 10.56 -12.97 -8.64
CA MET A 187 9.44 -12.12 -8.23
C MET A 187 8.98 -12.46 -6.81
N ILE A 188 8.53 -11.44 -6.09
CA ILE A 188 7.92 -11.54 -4.78
C ILE A 188 6.53 -10.88 -4.84
N ALA A 189 5.53 -11.55 -4.30
CA ALA A 189 4.20 -10.98 -4.10
C ALA A 189 3.74 -11.24 -2.67
N GLY A 190 3.16 -10.23 -2.05
CA GLY A 190 2.68 -10.34 -0.69
C GLY A 190 1.23 -9.90 -0.53
N ARG A 191 0.55 -10.51 0.41
CA ARG A 191 -0.80 -10.13 0.85
C ARG A 191 -0.78 -9.95 2.38
N PRO A 192 -0.42 -8.74 2.85
CA PRO A 192 -0.26 -8.47 4.28
C PRO A 192 -1.54 -8.70 5.10
N ALA A 193 -2.72 -8.52 4.48
CA ALA A 193 -4.02 -8.68 5.15
C ALA A 193 -4.22 -10.05 5.82
N ASP A 194 -3.65 -11.11 5.26
CA ASP A 194 -3.72 -12.47 5.79
C ASP A 194 -2.35 -13.14 6.00
N GLY A 195 -1.28 -12.36 5.85
CA GLY A 195 0.08 -12.78 6.19
C GLY A 195 0.80 -13.59 5.12
N TYR A 196 0.26 -13.75 3.92
CA TYR A 196 0.89 -14.56 2.87
C TYR A 196 1.93 -13.78 2.06
N VAL A 197 3.07 -14.45 1.83
CA VAL A 197 4.07 -14.06 0.84
C VAL A 197 4.28 -15.24 -0.10
N ALA A 198 4.34 -14.99 -1.39
CA ALA A 198 4.66 -15.95 -2.42
C ALA A 198 5.85 -15.46 -3.25
N ILE A 199 6.66 -16.40 -3.72
CA ILE A 199 7.78 -16.12 -4.62
C ILE A 199 7.70 -17.01 -5.84
N ALA A 200 8.19 -16.50 -6.97
CA ALA A 200 8.38 -17.26 -8.19
C ALA A 200 9.88 -17.43 -8.47
N THR A 201 10.28 -18.65 -8.80
CA THR A 201 11.68 -18.99 -9.07
C THR A 201 11.89 -19.34 -10.54
N HIS A 202 13.09 -19.16 -11.03
CA HIS A 202 13.44 -19.57 -12.37
C HIS A 202 13.64 -21.09 -12.44
N GLY A 203 12.61 -21.80 -12.91
CA GLY A 203 12.68 -23.24 -13.18
C GLY A 203 12.46 -24.16 -11.98
N ASN A 204 12.24 -23.64 -10.75
CA ASN A 204 12.00 -24.47 -9.55
C ASN A 204 10.62 -24.23 -8.92
N GLY A 205 9.65 -23.70 -9.69
CA GLY A 205 8.27 -23.49 -9.27
C GLY A 205 8.08 -22.27 -8.39
N MET A 206 7.01 -22.31 -7.58
CA MET A 206 6.61 -21.25 -6.67
C MET A 206 6.62 -21.75 -5.23
N TYR A 207 6.98 -20.86 -4.30
CA TYR A 207 6.92 -21.13 -2.87
C TYR A 207 6.06 -20.07 -2.19
N SER A 208 5.45 -20.43 -1.07
CA SER A 208 4.72 -19.48 -0.24
C SER A 208 4.97 -19.74 1.24
N ALA A 209 4.89 -18.67 2.02
CA ALA A 209 4.94 -18.70 3.47
C ALA A 209 3.83 -17.84 4.06
N ASN A 210 3.38 -18.21 5.27
CA ASN A 210 2.43 -17.42 6.03
C ASN A 210 3.11 -16.95 7.32
N PHE A 211 3.20 -15.63 7.49
CA PHE A 211 3.82 -14.99 8.66
C PHE A 211 2.81 -14.70 9.79
N GLY A 212 1.67 -15.38 9.76
CA GLY A 212 0.59 -15.20 10.74
C GLY A 212 -0.37 -14.08 10.34
N GLY A 213 -1.62 -14.46 10.05
CA GLY A 213 -2.62 -13.60 9.46
C GLY A 213 -2.99 -12.37 10.26
N GLY A 214 -3.43 -11.41 9.48
CA GLY A 214 -3.98 -10.14 9.88
C GLY A 214 -2.89 -9.16 10.32
N VAL A 215 -2.42 -8.38 9.39
CA VAL A 215 -2.05 -7.03 9.75
C VAL A 215 -3.36 -6.43 10.26
N LEU A 216 -3.59 -6.52 11.58
CA LEU A 216 -4.41 -5.51 12.23
C LEU A 216 -3.76 -4.23 11.76
N ALA A 217 -4.53 -3.31 11.21
CA ALA A 217 -4.02 -2.01 10.80
C ALA A 217 -2.88 -1.67 11.76
N VAL A 218 -1.65 -1.60 11.21
CA VAL A 218 -0.47 -1.37 12.05
C VAL A 218 -0.86 -0.22 12.93
N ASP A 219 -0.79 -0.38 14.24
CA ASP A 219 -0.72 0.78 15.10
C ASP A 219 0.53 1.50 14.59
N GLU A 220 0.30 2.41 13.62
CA GLU A 220 1.33 3.35 13.23
C GLU A 220 1.78 4.00 14.54
N PRO A 221 3.09 4.05 14.82
CA PRO A 221 3.52 4.89 15.90
C PRO A 221 3.02 6.29 15.54
N ASP A 222 1.86 6.63 16.07
CA ASP A 222 1.28 7.97 16.18
C ASP A 222 1.35 8.90 14.95
N VAL A 223 1.23 8.36 13.72
CA VAL A 223 0.87 9.15 12.57
C VAL A 223 -0.66 9.21 12.51
N LEU A 224 -1.19 9.96 13.49
CA LEU A 224 -2.48 10.63 13.45
C LEU A 224 -3.59 9.86 12.72
N ARG A 225 -4.10 8.78 13.33
CA ARG A 225 -5.53 8.48 13.13
C ARG A 225 -6.25 9.75 13.52
N THR A 226 -6.77 10.46 12.54
CA THR A 226 -7.54 11.68 12.82
C THR A 226 -8.76 11.38 13.64
N PHE A 227 -9.21 10.12 13.64
CA PHE A 227 -10.36 9.64 14.41
C PHE A 227 -10.32 8.11 14.60
N GLU A 228 -11.10 7.62 15.56
CA GLU A 228 -11.44 6.21 15.79
C GLU A 228 -12.96 6.08 15.78
N LEU A 229 -13.51 5.18 14.94
CA LEU A 229 -14.94 4.87 14.91
C LEU A 229 -15.22 3.64 15.77
N ALA A 230 -15.97 3.79 16.84
CA ALA A 230 -16.35 2.69 17.74
C ALA A 230 -17.57 1.90 17.21
N GLU A 231 -17.87 0.77 17.84
CA GLU A 231 -19.12 0.03 17.59
C GLU A 231 -20.32 0.82 18.08
N ASN A 232 -21.39 0.81 17.28
CA ASN A 232 -22.65 1.40 17.70
C ASN A 232 -23.29 0.59 18.84
N TYR A 233 -23.93 1.27 19.76
CA TYR A 233 -24.62 0.62 20.86
C TYR A 233 -26.00 1.25 21.13
N PRO A 234 -27.04 0.40 21.29
CA PRO A 234 -27.07 -1.04 21.11
C PRO A 234 -26.87 -1.48 19.65
N ASN A 235 -26.41 -2.75 19.45
CA ASN A 235 -26.36 -3.39 18.15
C ASN A 235 -26.60 -4.91 18.35
N PRO A 236 -27.70 -5.53 17.90
CA PRO A 236 -28.82 -4.90 17.13
C PRO A 236 -29.59 -3.84 17.94
N PHE A 237 -30.27 -2.92 17.26
CA PHE A 237 -31.00 -1.81 17.88
C PHE A 237 -32.45 -1.67 17.40
N ASN A 238 -33.30 -1.05 18.24
CA ASN A 238 -34.73 -0.74 17.97
C ASN A 238 -35.17 0.47 18.79
N PRO A 239 -35.64 1.56 18.22
CA PRO A 239 -35.39 2.01 16.86
C PRO A 239 -34.10 2.85 16.75
N SER A 240 -33.37 3.09 17.85
CA SER A 240 -32.23 4.01 17.88
C SER A 240 -30.97 3.38 18.43
N THR A 241 -29.84 3.88 17.93
CA THR A 241 -28.50 3.52 18.38
C THR A 241 -27.61 4.75 18.49
N GLN A 242 -26.57 4.68 19.30
CA GLN A 242 -25.52 5.67 19.36
C GLN A 242 -24.27 5.16 18.63
N ILE A 243 -23.63 6.04 17.89
CA ILE A 243 -22.40 5.80 17.17
C ILE A 243 -21.31 6.66 17.83
N PRO A 244 -20.45 6.07 18.67
CA PRO A 244 -19.34 6.78 19.27
C PRO A 244 -18.18 6.89 18.29
N PHE A 245 -17.47 8.02 18.34
CA PHE A 245 -16.18 8.16 17.67
C PHE A 245 -15.29 9.13 18.43
N THR A 246 -13.99 8.97 18.30
CA THR A 246 -12.99 9.83 18.92
C THR A 246 -12.22 10.56 17.85
N LEU A 247 -12.05 11.87 17.97
CA LEU A 247 -11.15 12.67 17.13
C LEU A 247 -9.88 12.97 17.88
N ASN A 248 -8.73 12.67 17.27
CA ASN A 248 -7.43 13.00 17.86
C ASN A 248 -7.04 14.45 17.61
N ARG A 249 -7.68 15.11 16.64
CA ARG A 249 -7.53 16.55 16.37
C ARG A 249 -8.83 17.13 15.83
N ALA A 250 -9.01 18.43 15.98
CA ALA A 250 -10.16 19.14 15.40
C ALA A 250 -10.14 19.08 13.88
N GLY A 251 -11.32 18.97 13.26
CA GLY A 251 -11.46 18.95 11.81
C GLY A 251 -12.89 18.75 11.35
N ILE A 252 -13.08 18.81 10.04
CA ILE A 252 -14.37 18.53 9.40
C ILE A 252 -14.64 17.03 9.44
N VAL A 253 -15.81 16.65 9.92
CA VAL A 253 -16.30 15.28 10.03
C VAL A 253 -17.56 15.12 9.22
N SER A 254 -17.68 14.05 8.47
CA SER A 254 -18.92 13.59 7.84
C SER A 254 -19.24 12.18 8.35
N LEU A 255 -20.41 12.00 8.95
CA LEU A 255 -20.92 10.69 9.41
C LEU A 255 -22.20 10.37 8.68
N LYS A 256 -22.21 9.30 7.89
CA LYS A 256 -23.30 8.90 7.01
C LYS A 256 -23.72 7.46 7.25
N VAL A 257 -24.96 7.14 6.89
CA VAL A 257 -25.53 5.79 6.89
C VAL A 257 -25.84 5.37 5.46
N PHE A 258 -25.50 4.12 5.14
CA PHE A 258 -25.73 3.51 3.83
C PHE A 258 -26.50 2.19 3.99
N ASP A 259 -27.26 1.82 2.98
CA ASP A 259 -27.81 0.47 2.85
C ASP A 259 -26.75 -0.54 2.34
N ILE A 260 -27.14 -1.81 2.28
CA ILE A 260 -26.23 -2.90 1.85
C ILE A 260 -25.81 -2.83 0.37
N VAL A 261 -26.48 -2.01 -0.45
CA VAL A 261 -26.10 -1.77 -1.85
C VAL A 261 -25.32 -0.48 -2.03
N GLY A 262 -24.95 0.18 -0.92
CA GLY A 262 -24.11 1.38 -0.92
C GLY A 262 -24.84 2.70 -1.19
N ARG A 263 -26.19 2.72 -1.17
CA ARG A 263 -26.96 3.97 -1.31
C ARG A 263 -26.96 4.71 0.03
N GLU A 264 -26.69 6.01 0.00
CA GLU A 264 -26.80 6.86 1.18
C GLU A 264 -28.26 6.90 1.67
N VAL A 265 -28.44 6.57 2.95
CA VAL A 265 -29.73 6.58 3.65
C VAL A 265 -29.91 7.87 4.41
N ALA A 266 -28.89 8.29 5.15
CA ALA A 266 -28.92 9.49 5.95
C ALA A 266 -27.52 10.07 6.18
N THR A 267 -27.42 11.41 6.20
CA THR A 267 -26.26 12.10 6.77
C THR A 267 -26.58 12.45 8.21
N LEU A 268 -25.90 11.82 9.17
CA LEU A 268 -26.13 12.00 10.59
C LEU A 268 -25.43 13.23 11.14
N PHE A 269 -24.27 13.56 10.58
CA PHE A 269 -23.49 14.74 10.94
C PHE A 269 -22.59 15.17 9.77
N HIS A 270 -22.46 16.48 9.58
CA HIS A 270 -21.45 17.06 8.70
C HIS A 270 -21.07 18.45 9.25
N GLY A 271 -19.79 18.66 9.54
CA GLY A 271 -19.24 19.92 10.04
C GLY A 271 -18.03 19.76 10.93
N ASP A 272 -17.57 20.86 11.51
CA ASP A 272 -16.42 20.89 12.39
C ASP A 272 -16.69 20.23 13.75
N LYS A 273 -15.72 19.47 14.23
CA LYS A 273 -15.67 18.90 15.58
C LYS A 273 -14.29 19.13 16.21
N GLN A 274 -14.29 19.39 17.50
CA GLN A 274 -13.06 19.48 18.29
C GLN A 274 -12.48 18.08 18.55
N ALA A 275 -11.18 18.00 18.93
CA ALA A 275 -10.60 16.77 19.43
C ALA A 275 -11.37 16.27 20.67
N GLY A 276 -11.48 14.95 20.80
CA GLY A 276 -12.18 14.31 21.91
C GLY A 276 -13.22 13.27 21.47
N VAL A 277 -13.96 12.72 22.43
CA VAL A 277 -14.99 11.71 22.22
C VAL A 277 -16.31 12.35 21.85
N HIS A 278 -16.94 11.85 20.81
CA HIS A 278 -18.23 12.31 20.29
C HIS A 278 -19.21 11.16 20.16
N HIS A 279 -20.51 11.48 20.26
CA HIS A 279 -21.59 10.54 20.08
C HIS A 279 -22.60 11.14 19.12
N VAL A 280 -23.01 10.35 18.13
CA VAL A 280 -24.08 10.72 17.19
C VAL A 280 -25.12 9.60 17.18
N SER A 281 -26.40 9.97 17.26
CA SER A 281 -27.48 8.99 17.30
C SER A 281 -28.11 8.82 15.93
N TRP A 282 -28.49 7.58 15.60
CA TRP A 282 -29.38 7.28 14.49
C TRP A 282 -30.67 6.62 14.98
N ASN A 283 -31.81 7.10 14.52
CA ASN A 283 -33.14 6.65 14.93
C ASN A 283 -33.82 5.74 13.89
N GLY A 284 -33.03 5.13 12.98
CA GLY A 284 -33.53 4.23 11.95
C GLY A 284 -34.38 4.92 10.87
N LYS A 285 -34.19 6.23 10.63
CA LYS A 285 -34.88 6.99 9.59
C LYS A 285 -33.93 7.45 8.49
N ASP A 286 -34.49 7.61 7.28
CA ASP A 286 -33.76 8.24 6.17
C ASP A 286 -33.68 9.77 6.32
N GLY A 287 -32.99 10.43 5.40
CA GLY A 287 -32.82 11.88 5.36
C GLY A 287 -34.14 12.64 5.17
N SER A 288 -35.22 11.99 4.74
CA SER A 288 -36.57 12.53 4.58
C SER A 288 -37.49 12.26 5.79
N GLY A 289 -36.98 11.53 6.80
CA GLY A 289 -37.73 11.19 8.01
C GLY A 289 -38.56 9.90 7.93
N ASN A 290 -38.48 9.15 6.83
CA ASN A 290 -39.17 7.89 6.68
C ASN A 290 -38.44 6.76 7.45
N GLN A 291 -39.22 5.88 8.06
CA GLN A 291 -38.68 4.75 8.82
C GLN A 291 -38.08 3.71 7.90
N MET A 292 -36.83 3.36 8.14
CA MET A 292 -36.13 2.34 7.37
C MET A 292 -36.59 0.92 7.78
N PRO A 293 -36.55 -0.06 6.86
CA PRO A 293 -36.88 -1.45 7.15
C PRO A 293 -35.84 -2.11 8.07
N SER A 294 -36.25 -3.19 8.77
CA SER A 294 -35.28 -4.04 9.49
C SER A 294 -34.24 -4.59 8.53
N GLY A 295 -32.98 -4.58 8.93
CA GLY A 295 -31.89 -5.04 8.06
C GLY A 295 -30.51 -4.57 8.52
N MET A 296 -29.51 -4.92 7.70
CA MET A 296 -28.13 -4.47 7.88
C MET A 296 -27.92 -3.12 7.19
N TYR A 297 -27.21 -2.25 7.90
CA TYR A 297 -26.78 -0.93 7.44
C TYR A 297 -25.29 -0.76 7.69
N LEU A 298 -24.67 0.14 6.92
CA LEU A 298 -23.31 0.57 7.14
C LEU A 298 -23.33 2.02 7.63
N TYR A 299 -22.53 2.33 8.64
CA TYR A 299 -22.24 3.72 8.97
C TYR A 299 -20.78 4.02 8.67
N GLN A 300 -20.53 5.20 8.15
CA GLN A 300 -19.24 5.62 7.65
C GLN A 300 -18.90 7.01 8.18
N ILE A 301 -17.72 7.14 8.74
CA ILE A 301 -17.13 8.42 9.11
C ILE A 301 -16.02 8.78 8.13
N GLU A 302 -15.98 10.04 7.76
CA GLU A 302 -14.90 10.64 6.98
C GLU A 302 -14.39 11.89 7.69
N SER A 303 -13.07 12.02 7.83
CA SER A 303 -12.42 13.21 8.35
C SER A 303 -11.00 13.33 7.80
N ASN A 304 -10.62 14.52 7.33
CA ASN A 304 -9.29 14.83 6.81
C ASN A 304 -8.78 13.83 5.73
N GLY A 305 -9.69 13.34 4.87
CA GLY A 305 -9.36 12.40 3.79
C GLY A 305 -9.25 10.93 4.23
N PHE A 306 -9.51 10.62 5.50
CA PHE A 306 -9.59 9.24 6.01
C PHE A 306 -11.04 8.81 6.13
N VAL A 307 -11.31 7.54 5.82
CA VAL A 307 -12.65 6.95 5.85
C VAL A 307 -12.62 5.65 6.66
N GLN A 308 -13.59 5.47 7.54
CA GLN A 308 -13.82 4.21 8.25
C GLN A 308 -15.30 3.86 8.25
N SER A 309 -15.62 2.57 8.07
CA SER A 309 -17.01 2.09 8.04
C SER A 309 -17.18 0.89 8.95
N LYS A 310 -18.37 0.76 9.53
CA LYS A 310 -18.81 -0.38 10.34
C LYS A 310 -20.24 -0.79 10.02
N LYS A 311 -20.61 -2.01 10.44
CA LYS A 311 -21.96 -2.58 10.22
C LYS A 311 -22.82 -2.41 11.45
N MET A 312 -24.12 -2.21 11.26
CA MET A 312 -25.13 -2.19 12.32
C MET A 312 -26.41 -2.87 11.87
N GLN A 313 -27.16 -3.41 12.81
CA GLN A 313 -28.42 -4.14 12.53
C GLN A 313 -29.60 -3.45 13.19
N LEU A 314 -30.53 -2.96 12.35
CA LEU A 314 -31.82 -2.43 12.77
C LEU A 314 -32.85 -3.56 12.88
N LEU A 315 -33.53 -3.62 14.02
CA LEU A 315 -34.69 -4.50 14.27
C LEU A 315 -35.93 -3.65 14.49
N LYS A 316 -37.07 -4.16 14.06
CA LYS A 316 -38.40 -3.59 14.37
C LYS A 316 -39.14 -4.51 15.31
#